data_96ebf2316fda1d318bef84786e72a26b
#
_entry.id   96ebf2316fda1d318bef84786e72a26b
#
_cell.length_a   1.000
_cell.length_b   1.000
_cell.length_c   1.000
_cell.angle_alpha   90.00
_cell.angle_beta   90.00
_cell.angle_gamma   90.00
#
_symmetry.space_group_name_H-M   'P 1'
#
loop_
_entity.id
_entity.type
_entity.pdbx_description
1 polymer ?
#
loop_
_entity_poly.entity_id
_entity_poly.type
_entity_poly.pdbx_seq_one_letter_code
_entity_poly.pdbx_strand_id
1 'polypeptide(L)'
;MEHATNITYPNSSINGSLSDEWLYAHELSHMWFGDKVTCASADDMWLNEGWAVFCESVFREGLYGKESYKTTMRSKLKDVLQFTHIKDGGYRALYGIPPEYTYGSTVYDKGGQVAHTLRGYLGDSLFLVR
;
A
#
# COMPACT_ATOMS: atom_id res chain seq x y z
N MET A 1 -3.73 -12.76 1.68
CA MET A 1 -5.22 -12.76 1.70
C MET A 1 -5.69 -12.39 3.09
N GLU A 2 -6.25 -11.24 3.12
CA GLU A 2 -6.77 -10.54 4.27
C GLU A 2 -8.23 -10.94 4.53
N HIS A 3 -8.45 -11.78 5.49
CA HIS A 3 -9.80 -12.06 5.99
C HIS A 3 -9.91 -11.46 7.40
N ALA A 4 -11.03 -10.84 7.72
CA ALA A 4 -11.25 -10.28 9.04
C ALA A 4 -10.90 -11.32 10.14
N THR A 5 -9.94 -10.99 10.99
CA THR A 5 -9.41 -11.85 12.07
C THR A 5 -8.64 -13.10 11.63
N ASN A 6 -8.42 -13.32 10.32
CA ASN A 6 -7.68 -14.48 9.83
C ASN A 6 -6.90 -14.17 8.55
N ILE A 7 -5.62 -13.91 8.66
CA ILE A 7 -4.75 -13.65 7.52
C ILE A 7 -4.12 -14.95 7.02
N THR A 8 -4.22 -15.21 5.72
CA THR A 8 -3.60 -16.39 5.08
C THR A 8 -2.38 -15.95 4.26
N TYR A 9 -1.22 -16.54 4.57
CA TYR A 9 0.04 -16.32 3.85
C TYR A 9 0.42 -17.53 3.01
N PRO A 10 1.13 -17.33 1.87
CA PRO A 10 1.67 -18.45 1.12
C PRO A 10 2.77 -19.17 1.92
N ASN A 11 2.84 -20.50 1.81
CA ASN A 11 3.86 -21.29 2.51
C ASN A 11 5.30 -20.82 2.21
N SER A 12 5.55 -20.28 1.02
CA SER A 12 6.86 -19.73 0.61
C SER A 12 7.32 -18.56 1.46
N SER A 13 6.40 -17.80 2.07
CA SER A 13 6.75 -16.68 2.95
C SER A 13 7.16 -17.13 4.36
N ILE A 14 6.88 -18.40 4.73
CA ILE A 14 7.27 -18.98 6.03
C ILE A 14 8.65 -19.65 5.87
N ASN A 15 9.67 -18.85 5.64
CA ASN A 15 11.02 -19.33 5.30
C ASN A 15 12.08 -19.02 6.37
N GLY A 16 11.67 -18.47 7.52
CA GLY A 16 12.57 -18.11 8.63
C GLY A 16 13.40 -16.85 8.39
N SER A 17 13.12 -16.09 7.32
CA SER A 17 13.79 -14.82 7.03
C SER A 17 12.83 -13.63 7.18
N LEU A 18 13.39 -12.41 7.18
CA LEU A 18 12.62 -11.17 7.19
C LEU A 18 12.37 -10.62 5.78
N SER A 19 12.64 -11.42 4.71
CA SER A 19 12.47 -10.97 3.32
C SER A 19 11.04 -10.56 3.02
N ASP A 20 10.07 -11.21 3.65
CA ASP A 20 8.64 -11.06 3.40
C ASP A 20 7.92 -10.26 4.50
N GLU A 21 8.67 -9.55 5.37
CA GLU A 21 8.07 -8.72 6.44
C GLU A 21 7.10 -7.67 5.90
N TRP A 22 7.37 -7.15 4.69
CA TRP A 22 6.49 -6.22 4.00
C TRP A 22 5.11 -6.83 3.73
N LEU A 23 5.06 -8.12 3.32
CA LEU A 23 3.83 -8.84 3.06
C LEU A 23 3.02 -9.01 4.35
N TYR A 24 3.69 -9.32 5.47
CA TYR A 24 3.01 -9.44 6.76
C TYR A 24 2.40 -8.11 7.20
N ALA A 25 3.12 -6.99 7.01
CA ALA A 25 2.62 -5.66 7.30
C ALA A 25 1.46 -5.26 6.38
N HIS A 26 1.54 -5.61 5.09
CA HIS A 26 0.49 -5.38 4.10
C HIS A 26 -0.81 -6.04 4.51
N GLU A 27 -0.81 -7.36 4.64
CA GLU A 27 -2.00 -8.14 4.99
C GLU A 27 -2.56 -7.76 6.37
N LEU A 28 -1.71 -7.45 7.35
CA LEU A 28 -2.16 -6.98 8.66
C LEU A 28 -2.86 -5.63 8.58
N SER A 29 -2.40 -4.73 7.72
CA SER A 29 -2.99 -3.40 7.59
C SER A 29 -4.39 -3.42 6.98
N HIS A 30 -4.73 -4.46 6.24
CA HIS A 30 -6.08 -4.68 5.72
C HIS A 30 -7.14 -4.86 6.82
N MET A 31 -6.75 -5.19 8.05
CA MET A 31 -7.69 -5.18 9.20
C MET A 31 -8.33 -3.80 9.40
N TRP A 32 -7.64 -2.73 8.97
CA TRP A 32 -8.18 -1.36 8.96
C TRP A 32 -8.66 -0.94 7.57
N PHE A 33 -7.80 -1.11 6.55
CA PHE A 33 -8.05 -0.66 5.18
C PHE A 33 -8.40 -1.85 4.28
N GLY A 34 -9.64 -2.28 4.32
CA GLY A 34 -10.17 -3.47 3.64
C GLY A 34 -11.27 -4.13 4.45
N ASP A 35 -11.02 -4.43 5.73
CA ASP A 35 -12.01 -5.08 6.60
C ASP A 35 -12.87 -4.06 7.36
N LYS A 36 -12.23 -3.20 8.16
CA LYS A 36 -12.97 -2.21 8.98
C LYS A 36 -13.51 -1.05 8.16
N VAL A 37 -12.72 -0.53 7.24
CA VAL A 37 -13.07 0.52 6.28
C VAL A 37 -12.67 0.02 4.91
N THR A 38 -13.63 -0.16 4.02
CA THR A 38 -13.41 -0.68 2.67
C THR A 38 -13.97 0.27 1.62
N CYS A 39 -13.47 0.16 0.40
CA CYS A 39 -14.02 0.88 -0.75
C CYS A 39 -15.46 0.46 -1.04
N ALA A 40 -16.27 1.40 -1.58
CA ALA A 40 -17.66 1.12 -1.92
C ALA A 40 -17.79 0.26 -3.18
N SER A 41 -16.80 0.31 -4.07
CA SER A 41 -16.74 -0.48 -5.29
C SER A 41 -15.28 -0.82 -5.66
N ALA A 42 -15.10 -1.80 -6.53
CA ALA A 42 -13.79 -2.21 -7.02
C ALA A 42 -13.04 -1.09 -7.77
N ASP A 43 -13.76 -0.09 -8.27
CA ASP A 43 -13.19 1.07 -8.97
C ASP A 43 -12.31 1.93 -8.04
N ASP A 44 -12.54 1.84 -6.73
CA ASP A 44 -11.81 2.55 -5.68
C ASP A 44 -10.92 1.63 -4.84
N MET A 45 -10.53 0.48 -5.36
CA MET A 45 -9.71 -0.53 -4.66
C MET A 45 -8.39 0.03 -4.09
N TRP A 46 -7.91 1.16 -4.60
CA TRP A 46 -6.74 1.85 -4.05
C TRP A 46 -6.92 2.29 -2.59
N LEU A 47 -8.18 2.46 -2.12
CA LEU A 47 -8.47 2.76 -0.72
C LEU A 47 -8.14 1.56 0.20
N ASN A 48 -8.17 0.36 -0.32
CA ASN A 48 -7.73 -0.83 0.38
C ASN A 48 -6.23 -1.06 0.14
N GLU A 49 -5.85 -1.36 -1.09
CA GLU A 49 -4.51 -1.80 -1.46
C GLU A 49 -3.45 -0.70 -1.38
N GLY A 50 -3.78 0.50 -1.83
CA GLY A 50 -2.85 1.64 -1.76
C GLY A 50 -2.53 2.03 -0.31
N TRP A 51 -3.51 1.99 0.58
CA TRP A 51 -3.27 2.21 2.00
C TRP A 51 -2.47 1.07 2.63
N ALA A 52 -2.70 -0.18 2.23
CA ALA A 52 -1.90 -1.31 2.69
C ALA A 52 -0.43 -1.16 2.26
N VAL A 53 -0.15 -0.77 1.01
CA VAL A 53 1.20 -0.45 0.52
C VAL A 53 1.84 0.70 1.29
N PHE A 54 1.09 1.73 1.64
CA PHE A 54 1.59 2.80 2.49
C PHE A 54 1.95 2.30 3.90
N CYS A 55 1.11 1.45 4.49
CA CYS A 55 1.33 0.87 5.81
C CYS A 55 2.59 -0.01 5.87
N GLU A 56 2.98 -0.70 4.80
CA GLU A 56 4.28 -1.39 4.71
C GLU A 56 5.44 -0.44 5.05
N SER A 57 5.38 0.78 4.50
CA SER A 57 6.41 1.79 4.71
C SER A 57 6.36 2.38 6.12
N VAL A 58 5.16 2.58 6.69
CA VAL A 58 4.98 3.02 8.08
C VAL A 58 5.47 1.95 9.06
N PHE A 59 5.21 0.68 8.78
CA PHE A 59 5.76 -0.44 9.55
C PHE A 59 7.29 -0.40 9.58
N ARG A 60 7.92 -0.21 8.42
CA ARG A 60 9.38 -0.06 8.34
C ARG A 60 9.90 1.18 9.10
N GLU A 61 9.13 2.28 9.11
CA GLU A 61 9.46 3.44 9.93
C GLU A 61 9.52 3.08 11.42
N GLY A 62 8.53 2.32 11.89
CA GLY A 62 8.45 1.88 13.28
C GLY A 62 9.60 0.98 13.72
N LEU A 63 10.05 0.07 12.83
CA LEU A 63 11.13 -0.88 13.15
C LEU A 63 12.53 -0.33 12.86
N TYR A 64 12.70 0.40 11.76
CA TYR A 64 14.01 0.77 11.21
C TYR A 64 14.23 2.29 11.13
N GLY A 65 13.27 3.08 11.58
CA GLY A 65 13.35 4.53 11.66
C GLY A 65 13.04 5.28 10.35
N LYS A 66 12.99 6.61 10.48
CA LYS A 66 12.54 7.52 9.40
C LYS A 66 13.34 7.41 8.10
N GLU A 67 14.62 7.12 8.15
CA GLU A 67 15.43 7.00 6.93
C GLU A 67 15.05 5.75 6.12
N SER A 68 14.67 4.65 6.78
CA SER A 68 14.13 3.46 6.12
C SER A 68 12.81 3.77 5.41
N TYR A 69 11.89 4.49 6.08
CA TYR A 69 10.65 4.97 5.47
C TYR A 69 10.91 5.80 4.22
N LYS A 70 11.75 6.83 4.32
CA LYS A 70 12.06 7.72 3.20
C LYS A 70 12.68 6.96 2.02
N THR A 71 13.59 6.04 2.29
CA THR A 71 14.24 5.22 1.27
C THR A 71 13.21 4.36 0.54
N THR A 72 12.32 3.70 1.28
CA THR A 72 11.25 2.87 0.74
C THR A 72 10.30 3.70 -0.11
N MET A 73 9.81 4.84 0.39
CA MET A 73 8.90 5.71 -0.35
C MET A 73 9.52 6.30 -1.61
N ARG A 74 10.82 6.65 -1.58
CA ARG A 74 11.55 7.10 -2.78
C ARG A 74 11.67 6.00 -3.84
N SER A 75 11.95 4.77 -3.42
CA SER A 75 11.99 3.64 -4.34
C SER A 75 10.63 3.40 -4.99
N LYS A 76 9.58 3.33 -4.20
CA LYS A 76 8.20 3.19 -4.70
C LYS A 76 7.80 4.35 -5.64
N LEU A 77 8.17 5.60 -5.32
CA LEU A 77 7.92 6.74 -6.22
C LEU A 77 8.63 6.58 -7.56
N LYS A 78 9.88 6.13 -7.55
CA LYS A 78 10.63 5.85 -8.78
C LYS A 78 9.93 4.79 -9.63
N ASP A 79 9.43 3.72 -9.01
CA ASP A 79 8.69 2.67 -9.70
C ASP A 79 7.37 3.20 -10.29
N VAL A 80 6.65 4.05 -9.58
CA VAL A 80 5.45 4.73 -10.10
C VAL A 80 5.76 5.56 -11.34
N LEU A 81 6.82 6.37 -11.29
CA LEU A 81 7.18 7.28 -12.39
C LEU A 81 7.72 6.53 -13.61
N GLN A 82 8.44 5.43 -13.41
CA GLN A 82 9.11 4.72 -14.49
C GLN A 82 8.31 3.55 -15.06
N PHE A 83 7.51 2.85 -14.27
CA PHE A 83 6.99 1.55 -14.66
C PHE A 83 5.46 1.41 -14.56
N THR A 84 4.78 2.14 -13.68
CA THR A 84 3.33 1.94 -13.47
C THR A 84 2.52 2.11 -14.76
N HIS A 85 2.81 3.16 -15.53
CA HIS A 85 2.12 3.41 -16.79
C HIS A 85 2.41 2.33 -17.88
N ILE A 86 3.55 1.66 -17.80
CA ILE A 86 3.89 0.56 -18.69
C ILE A 86 3.10 -0.69 -18.31
N LYS A 87 3.10 -1.02 -17.01
CA LYS A 87 2.42 -2.22 -16.48
C LYS A 87 0.90 -2.15 -16.68
N ASP A 88 0.32 -0.97 -16.50
CA ASP A 88 -1.14 -0.77 -16.55
C ASP A 88 -1.61 -0.21 -17.91
N GLY A 89 -0.79 -0.30 -18.96
CA GLY A 89 -1.16 0.08 -20.32
C GLY A 89 -1.49 1.57 -20.51
N GLY A 90 -0.87 2.46 -19.72
CA GLY A 90 -1.03 3.91 -19.82
C GLY A 90 -1.09 4.62 -18.46
N TYR A 91 -1.14 5.95 -18.52
CA TYR A 91 -1.33 6.78 -17.33
C TYR A 91 -2.80 6.73 -16.89
N ARG A 92 -3.04 6.33 -15.64
CA ARG A 92 -4.40 6.20 -15.11
C ARG A 92 -4.61 7.05 -13.87
N ALA A 93 -5.83 7.56 -13.72
CA ALA A 93 -6.30 8.11 -12.45
C ALA A 93 -6.55 6.97 -11.45
N LEU A 94 -6.54 7.29 -10.15
CA LEU A 94 -6.97 6.33 -9.12
C LEU A 94 -8.49 6.18 -9.09
N TYR A 95 -9.22 7.23 -9.42
CA TYR A 95 -10.67 7.23 -9.47
C TYR A 95 -11.18 6.54 -10.74
N GLY A 96 -12.15 5.65 -10.57
CA GLY A 96 -12.80 4.98 -11.71
C GLY A 96 -11.84 4.07 -12.48
N ILE A 97 -11.01 3.31 -11.78
CA ILE A 97 -10.06 2.40 -12.42
C ILE A 97 -10.81 1.31 -13.22
N PRO A 98 -10.43 1.03 -14.48
CA PRO A 98 -11.07 -0.05 -15.23
C PRO A 98 -10.86 -1.41 -14.55
N PRO A 99 -11.85 -2.33 -14.62
CA PRO A 99 -11.83 -3.62 -13.94
C PRO A 99 -10.57 -4.45 -14.15
N GLU A 100 -10.01 -4.41 -15.37
CA GLU A 100 -8.77 -5.12 -15.70
C GLU A 100 -7.52 -4.62 -14.96
N TYR A 101 -7.60 -3.43 -14.33
CA TYR A 101 -6.51 -2.82 -13.55
C TYR A 101 -6.82 -2.66 -12.06
N THR A 102 -7.91 -3.25 -11.57
CA THR A 102 -8.30 -3.23 -10.14
C THR A 102 -7.15 -3.67 -9.22
N TYR A 103 -6.30 -4.57 -9.68
CA TYR A 103 -5.10 -5.04 -8.97
C TYR A 103 -3.80 -4.67 -9.71
N GLY A 104 -3.80 -3.52 -10.39
CA GLY A 104 -2.66 -2.99 -11.13
C GLY A 104 -1.74 -2.11 -10.27
N SER A 105 -0.55 -1.79 -10.82
CA SER A 105 0.43 -0.91 -10.15
C SER A 105 -0.11 0.49 -9.85
N THR A 106 -1.09 0.99 -10.60
CA THR A 106 -1.75 2.26 -10.29
C THR A 106 -2.45 2.17 -8.94
N VAL A 107 -3.20 1.11 -8.69
CA VAL A 107 -3.95 0.91 -7.45
C VAL A 107 -3.00 0.75 -6.26
N TYR A 108 -2.01 -0.11 -6.36
CA TYR A 108 -1.06 -0.40 -5.29
C TYR A 108 -0.03 0.72 -5.10
N ASP A 109 0.84 0.91 -6.08
CA ASP A 109 2.03 1.76 -5.92
C ASP A 109 1.66 3.25 -5.92
N LYS A 110 0.86 3.70 -6.90
CA LYS A 110 0.42 5.09 -6.96
C LYS A 110 -0.56 5.41 -5.82
N GLY A 111 -1.45 4.49 -5.44
CA GLY A 111 -2.31 4.62 -4.27
C GLY A 111 -1.51 4.86 -2.99
N GLY A 112 -0.46 4.08 -2.76
CA GLY A 112 0.45 4.25 -1.63
C GLY A 112 1.17 5.61 -1.63
N GLN A 113 1.54 6.12 -2.82
CA GLN A 113 2.15 7.46 -2.95
C GLN A 113 1.13 8.59 -2.66
N VAL A 114 -0.13 8.40 -2.97
CA VAL A 114 -1.19 9.38 -2.62
C VAL A 114 -1.38 9.43 -1.11
N ALA A 115 -1.44 8.29 -0.42
CA ALA A 115 -1.49 8.24 1.04
C ALA A 115 -0.26 8.91 1.69
N HIS A 116 0.95 8.66 1.16
CA HIS A 116 2.17 9.35 1.57
C HIS A 116 2.08 10.87 1.37
N THR A 117 1.58 11.31 0.24
CA THR A 117 1.41 12.73 -0.07
C THR A 117 0.43 13.39 0.90
N LEU A 118 -0.68 12.71 1.23
CA LEU A 118 -1.65 13.18 2.22
C LEU A 118 -0.99 13.36 3.60
N ARG A 119 -0.16 12.38 4.03
CA ARG A 119 0.64 12.53 5.26
C ARG A 119 1.54 13.76 5.21
N GLY A 120 2.17 14.03 4.07
CA GLY A 120 3.03 15.20 3.87
C GLY A 120 2.26 16.53 3.99
N TYR A 121 1.04 16.59 3.45
CA TYR A 121 0.19 17.78 3.56
C TYR A 121 -0.33 18.03 4.97
N LEU A 122 -0.76 17.00 5.67
CA LEU A 122 -1.34 17.12 7.02
C LEU A 122 -0.26 17.25 8.10
N GLY A 123 0.93 16.72 7.85
CA GLY A 123 1.96 16.53 8.86
C GLY A 123 1.62 15.40 9.85
N ASP A 124 2.64 14.85 10.49
CA ASP A 124 2.51 13.68 11.37
C ASP A 124 1.52 13.91 12.53
N SER A 125 1.45 15.12 13.06
CA SER A 125 0.59 15.46 14.20
C SER A 125 -0.90 15.35 13.91
N LEU A 126 -1.32 15.66 12.67
CA LEU A 126 -2.72 15.52 12.25
C LEU A 126 -3.00 14.15 11.61
N PHE A 127 -2.02 13.63 10.86
CA PHE A 127 -2.19 12.38 10.13
C PHE A 127 -2.21 11.15 11.05
N LEU A 128 -1.40 11.15 12.13
CA LEU A 128 -1.28 10.03 13.08
C LEU A 128 -2.12 10.22 14.35
N VAL A 129 -3.15 11.07 14.33
CA VAL A 129 -4.06 11.25 15.47
C VAL A 129 -4.75 9.92 15.78
N ARG A 130 -4.68 9.54 17.06
CA ARG A 130 -5.26 8.29 17.60
C ARG A 130 -6.73 8.45 17.95
#